data_0ae0bbc32394a2cfc722a2e2195ad859
#
_entry.id   0ae0bbc32394a2cfc722a2e2195ad859
#
_cell.length_a   1.000
_cell.length_b   1.000
_cell.length_c   1.000
_cell.angle_alpha   90.00
_cell.angle_beta   90.00
_cell.angle_gamma   90.00
#
_symmetry.space_group_name_H-M   'P 1'
#
loop_
_entity.id
_entity.type
_entity.pdbx_description
1 polymer ?
#
loop_
_entity_poly.entity_id
_entity_poly.type
_entity_poly.pdbx_seq_one_letter_code
_entity_poly.pdbx_strand_id
1 'polypeptide(L)'
;WHCTRDGKYSIYSSGATTENYLRGVQATSSNGVATFTTIFPGCYSGRWPHIHFEIFRTLAEATSGSNDLRGRKLIATFSSGDPW
;
A
#
# COMPACT_ATOMS: atom_id res chain seq x y z
N TRP A 1 -0.31 -0.08 -0.91
CA TRP A 1 0.52 -1.29 -0.88
C TRP A 1 0.97 -1.59 0.54
N HIS A 2 1.23 -2.84 0.78
CA HIS A 2 1.75 -3.26 2.08
C HIS A 2 2.56 -4.56 1.95
N CYS A 3 3.19 -4.97 3.03
CA CYS A 3 4.00 -6.18 3.05
C CYS A 3 3.15 -7.44 3.26
N THR A 4 3.77 -8.59 3.09
CA THR A 4 3.19 -9.89 3.41
C THR A 4 3.02 -10.06 4.92
N ARG A 5 2.40 -11.16 5.33
CA ARG A 5 2.23 -11.50 6.75
C ARG A 5 3.57 -11.61 7.48
N ASP A 6 4.63 -12.02 6.79
CA ASP A 6 5.99 -12.14 7.34
C ASP A 6 6.87 -10.93 7.03
N GLY A 7 6.30 -9.82 6.58
CA GLY A 7 7.01 -8.55 6.48
C GLY A 7 7.81 -8.34 5.21
N LYS A 8 7.42 -8.95 4.10
CA LYS A 8 8.12 -8.76 2.81
C LYS A 8 7.31 -7.91 1.86
N TYR A 9 7.96 -6.94 1.25
CA TYR A 9 7.37 -6.10 0.21
C TYR A 9 7.74 -6.63 -1.18
N SER A 10 6.73 -6.72 -2.05
CA SER A 10 7.01 -6.91 -3.48
C SER A 10 7.84 -5.73 -3.99
N ILE A 11 8.67 -5.97 -5.00
CA ILE A 11 9.59 -5.01 -5.63
C ILE A 11 10.82 -4.73 -4.75
N TYR A 12 10.66 -4.53 -3.45
CA TYR A 12 11.74 -4.02 -2.59
C TYR A 12 12.48 -5.10 -1.80
N SER A 13 11.77 -6.08 -1.25
CA SER A 13 12.39 -7.06 -0.37
C SER A 13 13.20 -8.10 -1.14
N SER A 14 14.28 -8.59 -0.52
CA SER A 14 15.10 -9.66 -1.08
C SER A 14 14.24 -10.89 -1.37
N GLY A 15 14.39 -11.45 -2.56
CA GLY A 15 13.58 -12.58 -3.02
C GLY A 15 12.23 -12.20 -3.60
N ALA A 16 11.86 -10.93 -3.57
CA ALA A 16 10.57 -10.43 -4.09
C ALA A 16 10.72 -9.25 -5.05
N THR A 17 11.92 -8.99 -5.54
CA THR A 17 12.20 -7.81 -6.36
C THR A 17 11.54 -7.85 -7.73
N THR A 18 11.15 -9.03 -8.21
CA THR A 18 10.43 -9.20 -9.47
C THR A 18 8.92 -9.42 -9.28
N GLU A 19 8.44 -9.32 -8.04
CA GLU A 19 7.04 -9.54 -7.70
C GLU A 19 6.31 -8.21 -7.55
N ASN A 20 4.98 -8.25 -7.70
CA ASN A 20 4.13 -7.05 -7.58
C ASN A 20 2.88 -7.29 -6.74
N TYR A 21 2.88 -8.31 -5.91
CA TYR A 21 1.71 -8.64 -5.07
C TYR A 21 1.42 -7.57 -4.03
N LEU A 22 0.21 -7.60 -3.48
CA LEU A 22 -0.26 -6.71 -2.41
C LEU A 22 -0.14 -5.22 -2.77
N ARG A 23 -0.41 -4.94 -4.03
CA ARG A 23 -0.47 -3.58 -4.58
C ARG A 23 -1.73 -3.46 -5.41
N GLY A 24 -2.34 -2.30 -5.39
CA GLY A 24 -3.53 -2.08 -6.19
C GLY A 24 -3.87 -0.62 -6.31
N VAL A 25 -4.71 -0.31 -7.27
CA VAL A 25 -5.22 1.03 -7.54
C VAL A 25 -6.72 0.93 -7.74
N GLN A 26 -7.46 1.82 -7.09
CA GLN A 26 -8.90 1.91 -7.29
C GLN A 26 -9.35 3.36 -7.29
N ALA A 27 -10.37 3.66 -8.09
CA ALA A 27 -11.07 4.91 -7.98
C ALA A 27 -12.02 4.87 -6.79
N THR A 28 -12.11 5.98 -6.06
CA THR A 28 -13.09 6.08 -4.98
C THR A 28 -14.50 6.21 -5.53
N SER A 29 -15.47 5.77 -4.73
CA SER A 29 -16.89 6.01 -5.02
C SER A 29 -17.24 7.49 -4.83
N SER A 30 -18.49 7.86 -5.13
CA SER A 30 -18.96 9.24 -5.01
C SER A 30 -18.88 9.78 -3.57
N ASN A 31 -18.86 8.91 -2.57
CA ASN A 31 -18.70 9.28 -1.17
C ASN A 31 -17.25 9.13 -0.65
N GLY A 32 -16.31 8.98 -1.56
CA GLY A 32 -14.88 8.99 -1.20
C GLY A 32 -14.34 7.67 -0.67
N VAL A 33 -14.99 6.54 -0.96
CA VAL A 33 -14.58 5.23 -0.43
C VAL A 33 -13.97 4.37 -1.52
N ALA A 34 -12.83 3.75 -1.24
CA ALA A 34 -12.26 2.67 -2.04
C ALA A 34 -12.12 1.44 -1.14
N THR A 35 -12.48 0.28 -1.67
CA THR A 35 -12.44 -0.97 -0.90
C THR A 35 -11.48 -1.96 -1.53
N PHE A 36 -10.55 -2.46 -0.75
CA PHE A 36 -9.59 -3.47 -1.16
C PHE A 36 -9.78 -4.71 -0.31
N THR A 37 -9.83 -5.86 -0.95
CA THR A 37 -9.80 -7.14 -0.26
C THR A 37 -8.37 -7.65 -0.25
N THR A 38 -7.82 -7.85 0.94
CA THR A 38 -6.43 -8.21 1.08
C THR A 38 -6.19 -8.97 2.38
N ILE A 39 -4.94 -9.30 2.66
CA ILE A 39 -4.54 -9.90 3.93
C ILE A 39 -4.05 -8.82 4.88
N PHE A 40 -3.98 -9.13 6.16
CA PHE A 40 -3.44 -8.21 7.15
C PHE A 40 -1.90 -8.23 7.05
N PRO A 41 -1.25 -7.07 6.97
CA PRO A 41 0.22 -7.02 6.86
C PRO A 41 0.90 -7.42 8.16
N GLY A 42 2.11 -7.95 8.05
CA GLY A 42 2.94 -8.23 9.20
C GLY A 42 3.72 -7.01 9.69
N CYS A 43 4.59 -7.25 10.65
CA CYS A 43 5.50 -6.23 11.17
C CYS A 43 6.76 -6.21 10.32
N TYR A 44 7.01 -5.09 9.65
CA TYR A 44 8.21 -4.94 8.82
C TYR A 44 9.32 -4.28 9.64
N SER A 45 10.45 -4.99 9.78
CA SER A 45 11.69 -4.42 10.38
C SER A 45 11.46 -3.56 11.63
N GLY A 46 10.74 -4.09 12.61
CA GLY A 46 10.48 -3.38 13.86
C GLY A 46 9.42 -2.30 13.77
N ARG A 47 8.69 -2.21 12.67
CA ARG A 47 7.58 -1.28 12.49
C ARG A 47 6.26 -1.95 12.85
N TRP A 48 5.32 -1.16 13.37
CA TRP A 48 3.94 -1.61 13.50
C TRP A 48 3.37 -1.98 12.13
N PRO A 49 2.42 -2.92 12.07
CA PRO A 49 1.72 -3.20 10.82
C PRO A 49 1.15 -1.93 10.22
N HIS A 50 1.37 -1.72 8.93
CA HIS A 50 0.96 -0.48 8.27
C HIS A 50 0.68 -0.72 6.79
N ILE A 51 -0.11 0.17 6.22
CA ILE A 51 -0.43 0.19 4.80
C ILE A 51 -0.01 1.54 4.25
N HIS A 52 0.77 1.52 3.17
CA HIS A 52 1.08 2.72 2.41
C HIS A 52 -0.05 2.99 1.42
N PHE A 53 -0.38 4.25 1.24
CA PHE A 53 -1.31 4.62 0.19
C PHE A 53 -0.95 5.98 -0.39
N GLU A 54 -1.41 6.20 -1.60
CA GLU A 54 -1.14 7.41 -2.35
C GLU A 54 -2.44 7.87 -3.00
N ILE A 55 -2.74 9.15 -2.90
CA ILE A 55 -3.98 9.73 -3.39
C ILE A 55 -3.68 10.55 -4.62
N PHE A 56 -4.41 10.28 -5.70
CA PHE A 56 -4.32 11.01 -6.96
C PHE A 56 -5.68 11.64 -7.27
N ARG A 57 -5.69 12.68 -8.10
CA ARG A 57 -6.93 13.34 -8.50
C ARG A 57 -7.75 12.48 -9.45
N THR A 58 -7.10 11.70 -10.30
CA THR A 58 -7.77 10.84 -11.28
C THR A 58 -7.09 9.48 -11.36
N LEU A 59 -7.83 8.50 -11.84
CA LEU A 59 -7.28 7.17 -12.09
C LEU A 59 -6.20 7.23 -13.17
N ALA A 60 -6.35 8.09 -14.17
CA ALA A 60 -5.35 8.26 -15.22
C ALA A 60 -4.01 8.76 -14.65
N GLU A 61 -4.04 9.68 -13.69
CA GLU A 61 -2.81 10.13 -13.01
C GLU A 61 -2.19 9.01 -12.19
N ALA A 62 -3.00 8.23 -11.46
CA ALA A 62 -2.52 7.14 -10.63
C ALA A 62 -1.84 6.03 -11.44
N THR A 63 -2.26 5.80 -12.66
CA THR A 63 -1.72 4.75 -13.52
C THR A 63 -0.71 5.26 -14.55
N SER A 64 -0.41 6.56 -14.53
CA SER A 64 0.61 7.17 -15.36
C SER A 64 2.00 6.68 -14.93
N GLY A 65 2.89 6.45 -15.85
CA GLY A 65 4.30 6.19 -15.56
C GLY A 65 5.13 7.43 -15.28
N SER A 66 4.50 8.61 -15.24
CA SER A 66 5.21 9.87 -15.09
C SER A 66 5.48 10.20 -13.62
N ASN A 67 6.72 10.59 -13.31
CA ASN A 67 7.08 11.08 -11.98
C ASN A 67 6.51 12.47 -11.67
N ASP A 68 6.03 13.19 -12.68
CA ASP A 68 5.47 14.51 -12.50
C ASP A 68 4.03 14.48 -11.96
N LEU A 69 3.37 13.32 -12.02
CA LEU A 69 2.00 13.13 -11.57
C LEU A 69 1.97 12.38 -10.25
N ARG A 70 2.67 12.92 -9.28
CA ARG A 70 2.74 12.29 -7.96
C ARG A 70 1.49 12.56 -7.15
N GLY A 71 1.00 11.50 -6.51
CA GLY A 71 -0.05 11.62 -5.54
C GLY A 71 0.49 11.98 -4.16
N ARG A 72 -0.43 12.14 -3.22
CA ARG A 72 -0.08 12.38 -1.82
C ARG A 72 0.18 11.04 -1.13
N LYS A 73 1.38 10.86 -0.62
CA LYS A 73 1.78 9.62 0.07
C LYS A 73 1.46 9.70 1.54
N LEU A 74 0.83 8.65 2.04
CA LEU A 74 0.38 8.54 3.41
C LEU A 74 0.61 7.12 3.91
N ILE A 75 0.57 6.95 5.23
CA ILE A 75 0.68 5.65 5.88
C ILE A 75 -0.41 5.53 6.93
N ALA A 76 -1.16 4.43 6.88
CA ALA A 76 -2.09 4.07 7.93
C ALA A 76 -1.44 2.99 8.79
N THR A 77 -1.28 3.26 10.07
CA THR A 77 -0.59 2.37 11.01
C THR A 77 -1.59 1.75 11.99
N PHE A 78 -1.47 0.45 12.20
CA PHE A 78 -2.26 -0.28 13.18
C PHE A 78 -1.46 -0.37 14.48
N SER A 79 -1.61 0.62 15.34
CA SER A 79 -0.77 0.79 16.51
C SER A 79 -1.48 0.55 17.85
N SER A 80 -2.75 0.15 17.84
CA SER A 80 -3.51 -0.14 19.05
C SER A 80 -3.34 -1.60 19.44
N GLY A 81 -2.81 -1.86 20.63
CA GLY A 81 -2.54 -3.21 21.09
C GLY A 81 -1.24 -3.79 20.58
N ASP A 82 -1.06 -5.08 20.78
CA ASP A 82 0.14 -5.77 20.34
C ASP A 82 0.13 -5.96 18.83
N PRO A 83 1.29 -5.83 18.17
CA PRO A 83 1.40 -6.12 16.74
C PRO A 83 1.24 -7.60 16.41
N TRP A 84 0.92 -8.37 17.38
CA TRP A 84 0.72 -9.78 17.53
C TRP A 84 1.80 -10.50 18.33
#